data_9c7ba732ca76d0d96884e065ae928828
#
_entry.id   9c7ba732ca76d0d96884e065ae928828
#
_cell.length_a   1.000
_cell.length_b   1.000
_cell.length_c   1.000
_cell.angle_alpha   90.00
_cell.angle_beta   90.00
_cell.angle_gamma   90.00
#
_symmetry.space_group_name_H-M   'P 1'
#
loop_
_entity.id
_entity.type
_entity.pdbx_description
1 polymer ?
#
loop_
_entity_poly.entity_id
_entity_poly.type
_entity_poly.pdbx_seq_one_letter_code
_entity_poly.pdbx_strand_id
1 'polypeptide(L)'
;MEHWKFYLRARLLEALGRREAAIVEYRAALHANPGFHRAANRLAYMLASLERYAEAEPYFAAVLRTEPGNASAHFNLGYTFDKRGLYEQALAEFREATRLNAKFDRAWYGMGMCLAHLGRHGQAVEALEEAARLQPMNPHAWYALGMAHHATRNPERLKRVILHLVRFDPRMARRLIVESGRSDLAHLVKDLVV
;
A
#
# COMPACT_ATOMS: atom_id res chain seq x y z
N MET A 1 -32.08 -5.97 13.88
CA MET A 1 -32.28 -6.67 12.58
C MET A 1 -32.32 -5.74 11.36
N GLU A 2 -32.64 -4.45 11.52
CA GLU A 2 -32.70 -3.50 10.39
C GLU A 2 -31.37 -3.26 9.70
N HIS A 3 -30.26 -3.15 10.44
CA HIS A 3 -28.92 -2.96 9.87
C HIS A 3 -28.56 -4.02 8.83
N TRP A 4 -29.03 -5.27 8.97
CA TRP A 4 -28.81 -6.33 7.99
C TRP A 4 -29.55 -6.09 6.68
N LYS A 5 -30.77 -5.52 6.73
CA LYS A 5 -31.53 -5.18 5.52
C LYS A 5 -30.78 -4.14 4.69
N PHE A 6 -30.31 -3.08 5.34
CA PHE A 6 -29.50 -2.05 4.68
C PHE A 6 -28.20 -2.63 4.13
N TYR A 7 -27.51 -3.46 4.90
CA TYR A 7 -26.28 -4.09 4.47
C TYR A 7 -26.47 -4.99 3.23
N LEU A 8 -27.50 -5.80 3.18
CA LEU A 8 -27.80 -6.67 2.04
C LEU A 8 -28.17 -5.87 0.80
N ARG A 9 -28.94 -4.78 0.95
CA ARG A 9 -29.24 -3.84 -0.14
C ARG A 9 -27.96 -3.16 -0.65
N ALA A 10 -27.09 -2.71 0.25
CA ALA A 10 -25.79 -2.15 -0.10
C ALA A 10 -24.95 -3.14 -0.92
N ARG A 11 -24.88 -4.40 -0.48
CA ARG A 11 -24.15 -5.46 -1.21
C ARG A 11 -24.71 -5.73 -2.60
N LEU A 12 -26.04 -5.71 -2.76
CA LEU A 12 -26.68 -5.85 -4.06
C LEU A 12 -26.34 -4.65 -4.96
N LEU A 13 -26.45 -3.44 -4.44
CA LEU A 13 -26.12 -2.22 -5.19
C LEU A 13 -24.63 -2.17 -5.58
N GLU A 14 -23.73 -2.60 -4.69
CA GLU A 14 -22.30 -2.75 -4.97
C GLU A 14 -22.08 -3.73 -6.15
N ALA A 15 -22.74 -4.90 -6.13
CA ALA A 15 -22.65 -5.88 -7.21
C ALA A 15 -23.19 -5.37 -8.55
N LEU A 16 -24.21 -4.48 -8.53
CA LEU A 16 -24.75 -3.82 -9.70
C LEU A 16 -23.93 -2.59 -10.15
N GLY A 17 -22.80 -2.30 -9.51
CA GLY A 17 -21.95 -1.14 -9.81
C GLY A 17 -22.52 0.21 -9.36
N ARG A 18 -23.65 0.22 -8.65
CA ARG A 18 -24.31 1.44 -8.15
C ARG A 18 -23.63 1.92 -6.86
N ARG A 19 -22.37 2.36 -6.97
CA ARG A 19 -21.47 2.65 -5.84
C ARG A 19 -22.02 3.69 -4.87
N GLU A 20 -22.50 4.84 -5.36
CA GLU A 20 -23.04 5.90 -4.49
C GLU A 20 -24.28 5.45 -3.73
N ALA A 21 -25.19 4.71 -4.37
CA ALA A 21 -26.36 4.16 -3.70
C ALA A 21 -25.96 3.11 -2.63
N ALA A 22 -24.95 2.29 -2.90
CA ALA A 22 -24.41 1.35 -1.92
C ALA A 22 -23.79 2.07 -0.71
N ILE A 23 -23.10 3.20 -0.90
CA ILE A 23 -22.55 4.02 0.18
C ILE A 23 -23.68 4.51 1.11
N VAL A 24 -24.79 4.99 0.54
CA VAL A 24 -25.93 5.45 1.32
C VAL A 24 -26.49 4.30 2.19
N GLU A 25 -26.66 3.13 1.62
CA GLU A 25 -27.21 1.96 2.34
C GLU A 25 -26.21 1.44 3.41
N TYR A 26 -24.90 1.45 3.14
CA TYR A 26 -23.91 1.11 4.18
C TYR A 26 -23.91 2.10 5.34
N ARG A 27 -24.06 3.41 5.06
CA ARG A 27 -24.22 4.43 6.11
C ARG A 27 -25.50 4.21 6.92
N ALA A 28 -26.62 3.86 6.27
CA ALA A 28 -27.87 3.52 6.95
C ALA A 28 -27.71 2.28 7.85
N ALA A 29 -26.96 1.27 7.39
CA ALA A 29 -26.65 0.10 8.21
C ALA A 29 -25.85 0.47 9.47
N LEU A 30 -24.89 1.39 9.36
CA LEU A 30 -24.08 1.88 10.48
C LEU A 30 -24.85 2.82 11.40
N HIS A 31 -25.79 3.60 10.86
CA HIS A 31 -26.71 4.39 11.68
C HIS A 31 -27.60 3.49 12.54
N ALA A 32 -28.12 2.40 11.96
CA ALA A 32 -28.94 1.41 12.68
C ALA A 32 -28.12 0.56 13.68
N ASN A 33 -26.84 0.35 13.42
CA ASN A 33 -25.90 -0.35 14.30
C ASN A 33 -24.48 0.18 14.12
N PRO A 34 -24.02 1.13 14.96
CA PRO A 34 -22.69 1.72 14.87
C PRO A 34 -21.53 0.71 15.03
N GLY A 35 -21.78 -0.41 15.73
CA GLY A 35 -20.80 -1.50 15.91
C GLY A 35 -20.74 -2.50 14.76
N PHE A 36 -21.48 -2.27 13.66
CA PHE A 36 -21.51 -3.22 12.56
C PHE A 36 -20.25 -3.15 11.69
N HIS A 37 -19.13 -3.71 12.19
CA HIS A 37 -17.81 -3.67 11.57
C HIS A 37 -17.79 -4.15 10.11
N ARG A 38 -18.63 -5.12 9.71
CA ARG A 38 -18.75 -5.57 8.32
C ARG A 38 -19.18 -4.46 7.37
N ALA A 39 -20.17 -3.64 7.79
CA ALA A 39 -20.61 -2.50 7.00
C ALA A 39 -19.53 -1.39 6.98
N ALA A 40 -18.89 -1.11 8.12
CA ALA A 40 -17.81 -0.14 8.23
C ALA A 40 -16.65 -0.50 7.29
N ASN A 41 -16.20 -1.75 7.31
CA ASN A 41 -15.12 -2.23 6.46
C ASN A 41 -15.46 -2.10 4.96
N ARG A 42 -16.66 -2.52 4.55
CA ARG A 42 -17.11 -2.40 3.15
C ARG A 42 -17.21 -0.96 2.69
N LEU A 43 -17.80 -0.10 3.53
CA LEU A 43 -17.92 1.32 3.25
C LEU A 43 -16.55 1.98 3.12
N ALA A 44 -15.62 1.70 4.04
CA ALA A 44 -14.27 2.20 3.99
C ALA A 44 -13.53 1.80 2.70
N TYR A 45 -13.61 0.52 2.31
CA TYR A 45 -13.05 0.04 1.04
C TYR A 45 -13.65 0.74 -0.17
N MET A 46 -14.97 0.90 -0.20
CA MET A 46 -15.64 1.55 -1.31
C MET A 46 -15.23 3.02 -1.43
N LEU A 47 -15.20 3.75 -0.32
CA LEU A 47 -14.75 5.14 -0.28
C LEU A 47 -13.29 5.26 -0.72
N ALA A 48 -12.40 4.40 -0.23
CA ALA A 48 -11.00 4.38 -0.63
C ALA A 48 -10.82 4.05 -2.12
N SER A 49 -11.64 3.15 -2.70
CA SER A 49 -11.63 2.84 -4.14
C SER A 49 -12.10 3.99 -5.02
N LEU A 50 -12.82 4.94 -4.46
CA LEU A 50 -13.25 6.20 -5.08
C LEU A 50 -12.32 7.37 -4.72
N GLU A 51 -11.15 7.09 -4.15
CA GLU A 51 -10.15 8.06 -3.69
C GLU A 51 -10.67 9.05 -2.63
N ARG A 52 -11.80 8.74 -2.00
CA ARG A 52 -12.41 9.51 -0.91
C ARG A 52 -11.78 9.14 0.43
N TYR A 53 -10.45 9.27 0.51
CA TYR A 53 -9.65 8.77 1.62
C TYR A 53 -10.00 9.41 2.97
N ALA A 54 -10.26 10.72 2.99
CA ALA A 54 -10.66 11.40 4.22
C ALA A 54 -11.98 10.87 4.81
N GLU A 55 -12.90 10.43 3.95
CA GLU A 55 -14.15 9.83 4.39
C GLU A 55 -14.01 8.34 4.76
N ALA A 56 -13.02 7.62 4.18
CA ALA A 56 -12.75 6.22 4.49
C ALA A 56 -12.11 6.04 5.88
N GLU A 57 -11.26 6.98 6.30
CA GLU A 57 -10.50 6.93 7.54
C GLU A 57 -11.33 6.57 8.78
N PRO A 58 -12.42 7.29 9.15
CA PRO A 58 -13.17 6.99 10.37
C PRO A 58 -13.77 5.60 10.39
N TYR A 59 -14.05 5.02 9.23
CA TYR A 59 -14.61 3.67 9.13
C TYR A 59 -13.53 2.60 9.29
N PHE A 60 -12.32 2.76 8.75
CA PHE A 60 -11.20 1.86 9.05
C PHE A 60 -10.81 1.94 10.52
N ALA A 61 -10.75 3.14 11.10
CA ALA A 61 -10.52 3.32 12.53
C ALA A 61 -11.62 2.65 13.39
N ALA A 62 -12.88 2.68 12.93
CA ALA A 62 -13.96 1.98 13.62
C ALA A 62 -13.80 0.45 13.60
N VAL A 63 -13.30 -0.11 12.51
CA VAL A 63 -12.96 -1.56 12.44
C VAL A 63 -11.87 -1.89 13.47
N LEU A 64 -10.82 -1.08 13.57
CA LEU A 64 -9.71 -1.32 14.49
C LEU A 64 -10.10 -1.20 15.97
N ARG A 65 -11.14 -0.42 16.31
CA ARG A 65 -11.69 -0.40 17.68
C ARG A 65 -12.30 -1.75 18.09
N THR A 66 -12.84 -2.51 17.15
CA THR A 66 -13.43 -3.83 17.41
C THR A 66 -12.48 -4.98 17.16
N GLU A 67 -11.54 -4.78 16.25
CA GLU A 67 -10.58 -5.80 15.79
C GLU A 67 -9.15 -5.23 15.79
N PRO A 68 -8.55 -4.90 16.96
CA PRO A 68 -7.23 -4.26 17.02
C PRO A 68 -6.09 -5.15 16.50
N GLY A 69 -6.30 -6.46 16.37
CA GLY A 69 -5.36 -7.40 15.77
C GLY A 69 -5.51 -7.60 14.26
N ASN A 70 -6.33 -6.81 13.59
CA ASN A 70 -6.58 -6.97 12.16
C ASN A 70 -5.50 -6.28 11.32
N ALA A 71 -4.46 -7.05 10.93
CA ALA A 71 -3.35 -6.54 10.11
C ALA A 71 -3.81 -5.89 8.80
N SER A 72 -4.88 -6.40 8.18
CA SER A 72 -5.41 -5.83 6.93
C SER A 72 -6.09 -4.48 7.17
N ALA A 73 -6.77 -4.29 8.31
CA ALA A 73 -7.39 -3.02 8.65
C ALA A 73 -6.32 -1.95 8.95
N HIS A 74 -5.24 -2.30 9.67
CA HIS A 74 -4.07 -1.43 9.84
C HIS A 74 -3.45 -1.04 8.49
N PHE A 75 -3.21 -2.02 7.61
CA PHE A 75 -2.70 -1.74 6.28
C PHE A 75 -3.59 -0.75 5.51
N ASN A 76 -4.90 -0.94 5.52
CA ASN A 76 -5.84 -0.08 4.79
C ASN A 76 -5.91 1.33 5.35
N LEU A 77 -5.85 1.47 6.68
CA LEU A 77 -5.77 2.78 7.34
C LEU A 77 -4.44 3.46 7.01
N GLY A 78 -3.32 2.73 7.07
CA GLY A 78 -2.01 3.21 6.67
C GLY A 78 -1.98 3.68 5.21
N TYR A 79 -2.55 2.89 4.29
CA TYR A 79 -2.69 3.27 2.89
C TYR A 79 -3.54 4.54 2.72
N THR A 80 -4.62 4.67 3.50
CA THR A 80 -5.48 5.86 3.49
C THR A 80 -4.71 7.11 3.93
N PHE A 81 -3.89 7.00 4.97
CA PHE A 81 -3.01 8.07 5.42
C PHE A 81 -1.92 8.41 4.39
N ASP A 82 -1.29 7.41 3.79
CA ASP A 82 -0.28 7.59 2.74
C ASP A 82 -0.83 8.39 1.56
N LYS A 83 -2.02 8.03 1.07
CA LYS A 83 -2.70 8.75 -0.02
C LYS A 83 -3.08 10.21 0.32
N ARG A 84 -3.17 10.54 1.59
CA ARG A 84 -3.37 11.91 2.08
C ARG A 84 -2.08 12.64 2.41
N GLY A 85 -0.91 12.03 2.20
CA GLY A 85 0.40 12.59 2.54
C GLY A 85 0.72 12.61 4.04
N LEU A 86 -0.05 11.91 4.85
CA LEU A 86 0.11 11.82 6.31
C LEU A 86 1.09 10.69 6.66
N TYR A 87 2.34 10.81 6.19
CA TYR A 87 3.33 9.74 6.16
C TYR A 87 3.70 9.20 7.55
N GLU A 88 3.75 10.01 8.60
CA GLU A 88 4.03 9.52 9.95
C GLU A 88 2.89 8.64 10.49
N GLN A 89 1.64 9.03 10.23
CA GLN A 89 0.47 8.25 10.61
C GLN A 89 0.42 6.95 9.81
N ALA A 90 0.65 7.03 8.50
CA ALA A 90 0.74 5.85 7.63
C ALA A 90 1.82 4.87 8.11
N LEU A 91 2.99 5.38 8.46
CA LEU A 91 4.11 4.59 8.98
C LEU A 91 3.76 3.84 10.27
N ALA A 92 3.04 4.49 11.19
CA ALA A 92 2.58 3.84 12.42
C ALA A 92 1.66 2.64 12.12
N GLU A 93 0.70 2.83 11.21
CA GLU A 93 -0.25 1.80 10.84
C GLU A 93 0.41 0.65 10.05
N PHE A 94 1.33 0.94 9.13
CA PHE A 94 2.07 -0.10 8.42
C PHE A 94 2.99 -0.90 9.35
N ARG A 95 3.59 -0.28 10.38
CA ARG A 95 4.36 -0.99 11.41
C ARG A 95 3.47 -1.99 12.18
N GLU A 96 2.27 -1.58 12.58
CA GLU A 96 1.35 -2.51 13.24
C GLU A 96 0.92 -3.63 12.29
N ALA A 97 0.64 -3.35 11.03
CA ALA A 97 0.31 -4.36 10.05
C ALA A 97 1.44 -5.41 9.89
N THR A 98 2.71 -4.96 9.82
CA THR A 98 3.88 -5.87 9.72
C THR A 98 4.18 -6.61 11.02
N ARG A 99 3.93 -5.99 12.19
CA ARG A 99 4.04 -6.64 13.50
C ARG A 99 3.02 -7.78 13.65
N LEU A 100 1.79 -7.56 13.22
CA LEU A 100 0.70 -8.54 13.27
C LEU A 100 0.85 -9.64 12.21
N ASN A 101 1.38 -9.29 11.04
CA ASN A 101 1.66 -10.22 9.96
C ASN A 101 2.99 -9.89 9.28
N ALA A 102 4.07 -10.53 9.73
CA ALA A 102 5.41 -10.33 9.17
C ALA A 102 5.55 -10.72 7.69
N LYS A 103 4.58 -11.46 7.14
CA LYS A 103 4.55 -11.83 5.70
C LYS A 103 3.71 -10.87 4.85
N PHE A 104 3.28 -9.75 5.39
CA PHE A 104 2.47 -8.79 4.68
C PHE A 104 3.35 -7.87 3.81
N ASP A 105 3.74 -8.37 2.66
CA ASP A 105 4.62 -7.71 1.68
C ASP A 105 4.22 -6.27 1.34
N ARG A 106 2.93 -6.03 1.08
CA ARG A 106 2.41 -4.69 0.78
C ARG A 106 2.56 -3.71 1.94
N ALA A 107 2.47 -4.17 3.18
CA ALA A 107 2.67 -3.32 4.35
C ALA A 107 4.15 -2.95 4.51
N TRP A 108 5.07 -3.89 4.27
CA TRP A 108 6.51 -3.61 4.21
C TRP A 108 6.86 -2.60 3.11
N TYR A 109 6.27 -2.77 1.92
CA TYR A 109 6.45 -1.82 0.83
C TYR A 109 5.93 -0.42 1.19
N GLY A 110 4.69 -0.32 1.72
CA GLY A 110 4.10 0.95 2.17
C GLY A 110 4.94 1.62 3.25
N MET A 111 5.43 0.85 4.23
CA MET A 111 6.34 1.33 5.27
C MET A 111 7.63 1.93 4.67
N GLY A 112 8.25 1.22 3.72
CA GLY A 112 9.45 1.68 3.03
C GLY A 112 9.23 2.96 2.24
N MET A 113 8.09 3.08 1.54
CA MET A 113 7.72 4.29 0.80
C MET A 113 7.50 5.49 1.73
N CYS A 114 6.78 5.32 2.84
CA CYS A 114 6.59 6.38 3.83
C CYS A 114 7.93 6.85 4.42
N LEU A 115 8.81 5.90 4.77
CA LEU A 115 10.15 6.21 5.28
C LEU A 115 10.99 6.99 4.27
N ALA A 116 10.89 6.64 2.98
CA ALA A 116 11.57 7.38 1.90
C ALA A 116 11.02 8.81 1.78
N HIS A 117 9.70 9.01 1.82
CA HIS A 117 9.08 10.34 1.83
C HIS A 117 9.48 11.19 3.03
N LEU A 118 9.71 10.56 4.18
CA LEU A 118 10.18 11.21 5.41
C LEU A 118 11.69 11.45 5.42
N GLY A 119 12.42 11.11 4.35
CA GLY A 119 13.88 11.26 4.26
C GLY A 119 14.66 10.22 5.09
N ARG A 120 13.99 9.23 5.69
CA ARG A 120 14.59 8.17 6.51
C ARG A 120 15.10 7.01 5.66
N HIS A 121 15.96 7.33 4.67
CA HIS A 121 16.36 6.40 3.60
C HIS A 121 17.02 5.11 4.09
N GLY A 122 17.80 5.15 5.20
CA GLY A 122 18.39 3.94 5.79
C GLY A 122 17.32 2.94 6.25
N GLN A 123 16.31 3.41 6.97
CA GLN A 123 15.18 2.58 7.42
C GLN A 123 14.29 2.14 6.24
N ALA A 124 14.17 2.98 5.21
CA ALA A 124 13.45 2.63 3.98
C ALA A 124 14.09 1.42 3.29
N VAL A 125 15.44 1.35 3.25
CA VAL A 125 16.17 0.18 2.71
C VAL A 125 15.75 -1.09 3.44
N GLU A 126 15.76 -1.10 4.77
CA GLU A 126 15.40 -2.29 5.58
C GLU A 126 13.98 -2.79 5.27
N ALA A 127 13.01 -1.86 5.22
CA ALA A 127 11.63 -2.21 4.93
C ALA A 127 11.43 -2.71 3.48
N LEU A 128 12.12 -2.09 2.52
CA LEU A 128 12.02 -2.47 1.11
C LEU A 128 12.78 -3.77 0.80
N GLU A 129 13.85 -4.08 1.52
CA GLU A 129 14.51 -5.39 1.46
C GLU A 129 13.54 -6.51 1.88
N GLU A 130 12.76 -6.32 2.96
CA GLU A 130 11.74 -7.28 3.37
C GLU A 130 10.61 -7.39 2.34
N ALA A 131 10.12 -6.28 1.78
CA ALA A 131 9.12 -6.31 0.71
C ALA A 131 9.61 -7.09 -0.52
N ALA A 132 10.84 -6.82 -0.97
CA ALA A 132 11.47 -7.50 -2.10
C ALA A 132 11.73 -8.99 -1.82
N ARG A 133 12.12 -9.34 -0.59
CA ARG A 133 12.31 -10.74 -0.16
C ARG A 133 10.99 -11.52 -0.17
N LEU A 134 9.90 -10.89 0.26
CA LEU A 134 8.56 -11.51 0.30
C LEU A 134 7.95 -11.65 -1.10
N GLN A 135 8.27 -10.72 -2.00
CA GLN A 135 7.79 -10.69 -3.39
C GLN A 135 8.96 -10.51 -4.37
N PRO A 136 9.76 -11.57 -4.61
CA PRO A 136 11.00 -11.46 -5.41
C PRO A 136 10.78 -11.03 -6.87
N MET A 137 9.58 -11.22 -7.41
CA MET A 137 9.22 -10.83 -8.78
C MET A 137 8.40 -9.53 -8.86
N ASN A 138 8.33 -8.75 -7.77
CA ASN A 138 7.66 -7.46 -7.77
C ASN A 138 8.64 -6.35 -8.20
N PRO A 139 8.56 -5.83 -9.43
CA PRO A 139 9.52 -4.84 -9.93
C PRO A 139 9.43 -3.50 -9.18
N HIS A 140 8.25 -3.16 -8.64
CA HIS A 140 8.07 -1.92 -7.87
C HIS A 140 8.82 -1.94 -6.55
N ALA A 141 8.85 -3.09 -5.85
CA ALA A 141 9.61 -3.24 -4.61
C ALA A 141 11.12 -3.11 -4.87
N TRP A 142 11.62 -3.76 -5.90
CA TRP A 142 13.03 -3.67 -6.29
C TRP A 142 13.43 -2.28 -6.78
N TYR A 143 12.56 -1.63 -7.57
CA TYR A 143 12.82 -0.25 -8.00
C TYR A 143 12.90 0.70 -6.78
N ALA A 144 11.94 0.63 -5.86
CA ALA A 144 11.94 1.45 -4.65
C ALA A 144 13.19 1.19 -3.79
N LEU A 145 13.61 -0.08 -3.64
CA LEU A 145 14.84 -0.46 -2.97
C LEU A 145 16.07 0.13 -3.66
N GLY A 146 16.12 0.10 -4.99
CA GLY A 146 17.18 0.71 -5.77
C GLY A 146 17.27 2.22 -5.54
N MET A 147 16.14 2.93 -5.54
CA MET A 147 16.10 4.36 -5.26
C MET A 147 16.51 4.67 -3.81
N ALA A 148 16.15 3.83 -2.85
CA ALA A 148 16.60 3.97 -1.47
C ALA A 148 18.13 3.77 -1.34
N HIS A 149 18.71 2.81 -2.07
CA HIS A 149 20.16 2.65 -2.14
C HIS A 149 20.85 3.83 -2.86
N HIS A 150 20.23 4.41 -3.87
CA HIS A 150 20.72 5.64 -4.50
C HIS A 150 20.74 6.80 -3.47
N ALA A 151 19.66 7.01 -2.74
CA ALA A 151 19.57 8.05 -1.72
C ALA A 151 20.55 7.87 -0.56
N THR A 152 20.85 6.63 -0.19
CA THR A 152 21.87 6.29 0.83
C THR A 152 23.31 6.26 0.28
N ARG A 153 23.51 6.65 -1.00
CA ARG A 153 24.81 6.65 -1.69
C ARG A 153 25.53 5.29 -1.66
N ASN A 154 24.79 4.22 -1.86
CA ASN A 154 25.31 2.85 -1.92
C ASN A 154 25.31 2.31 -3.37
N PRO A 155 26.29 2.67 -4.21
CA PRO A 155 26.32 2.34 -5.63
C PRO A 155 26.44 0.84 -5.90
N GLU A 156 27.08 0.09 -5.00
CA GLU A 156 27.25 -1.36 -5.16
C GLU A 156 25.94 -2.12 -4.94
N ARG A 157 25.19 -1.75 -3.92
CA ARG A 157 23.85 -2.32 -3.68
C ARG A 157 22.87 -1.93 -4.79
N LEU A 158 22.88 -0.66 -5.21
CA LEU A 158 22.10 -0.19 -6.35
C LEU A 158 22.40 -1.01 -7.62
N LYS A 159 23.69 -1.26 -7.94
CA LYS A 159 24.07 -2.08 -9.09
C LYS A 159 23.50 -3.50 -8.99
N ARG A 160 23.54 -4.13 -7.82
CA ARG A 160 22.95 -5.47 -7.61
C ARG A 160 21.44 -5.48 -7.88
N VAL A 161 20.73 -4.45 -7.42
CA VAL A 161 19.28 -4.29 -7.67
C VAL A 161 19.01 -4.13 -9.17
N ILE A 162 19.79 -3.31 -9.88
CA ILE A 162 19.67 -3.14 -11.34
C ILE A 162 19.89 -4.48 -12.04
N LEU A 163 20.97 -5.22 -11.72
CA LEU A 163 21.25 -6.52 -12.31
C LEU A 163 20.13 -7.55 -12.02
N HIS A 164 19.48 -7.47 -10.86
CA HIS A 164 18.34 -8.32 -10.56
C HIS A 164 17.13 -7.96 -11.45
N LEU A 165 16.80 -6.68 -11.56
CA LEU A 165 15.68 -6.21 -12.41
C LEU A 165 15.89 -6.54 -13.89
N VAL A 166 17.11 -6.43 -14.42
CA VAL A 166 17.43 -6.77 -15.82
C VAL A 166 16.96 -8.17 -16.20
N ARG A 167 16.93 -9.11 -15.26
CA ARG A 167 16.58 -10.52 -15.50
C ARG A 167 15.09 -10.76 -15.70
N PHE A 168 14.21 -9.94 -15.12
CA PHE A 168 12.77 -10.19 -15.17
C PHE A 168 11.93 -8.97 -15.54
N ASP A 169 12.43 -7.74 -15.33
CA ASP A 169 11.78 -6.50 -15.77
C ASP A 169 12.84 -5.48 -16.29
N PRO A 170 13.32 -5.64 -17.51
CA PRO A 170 14.29 -4.73 -18.11
C PRO A 170 13.79 -3.29 -18.25
N ARG A 171 12.46 -3.09 -18.35
CA ARG A 171 11.87 -1.73 -18.43
C ARG A 171 12.06 -0.99 -17.11
N MET A 172 11.79 -1.67 -16.00
CA MET A 172 12.00 -1.11 -14.67
C MET A 172 13.49 -0.92 -14.37
N ALA A 173 14.37 -1.84 -14.82
CA ALA A 173 15.82 -1.68 -14.72
C ALA A 173 16.28 -0.41 -15.47
N ARG A 174 15.81 -0.19 -16.70
CA ARG A 174 16.12 1.01 -17.48
C ARG A 174 15.67 2.27 -16.74
N ARG A 175 14.46 2.29 -16.22
CA ARG A 175 13.94 3.42 -15.45
C ARG A 175 14.86 3.73 -14.26
N LEU A 176 15.25 2.72 -13.49
CA LEU A 176 16.12 2.87 -12.34
C LEU A 176 17.52 3.40 -12.74
N ILE A 177 18.10 2.89 -13.86
CA ILE A 177 19.37 3.36 -14.40
C ILE A 177 19.30 4.86 -14.72
N VAL A 178 18.27 5.29 -15.42
CA VAL A 178 18.09 6.69 -15.83
C VAL A 178 17.91 7.59 -14.60
N GLU A 179 16.97 7.26 -13.72
CA GLU A 179 16.64 8.10 -12.58
C GLU A 179 17.71 8.15 -11.50
N SER A 180 18.53 7.10 -11.38
CA SER A 180 19.70 7.10 -10.47
C SER A 180 21.00 7.66 -11.10
N GLY A 181 20.97 8.10 -12.37
CA GLY A 181 22.14 8.63 -13.07
C GLY A 181 23.21 7.60 -13.39
N ARG A 182 22.91 6.28 -13.34
CA ARG A 182 23.86 5.18 -13.59
C ARG A 182 24.02 4.88 -15.09
N SER A 183 24.39 5.91 -15.87
CA SER A 183 24.62 5.78 -17.32
C SER A 183 25.70 4.76 -17.69
N ASP A 184 26.63 4.48 -16.76
CA ASP A 184 27.64 3.41 -16.88
C ASP A 184 27.00 2.01 -17.05
N LEU A 185 25.79 1.80 -16.56
CA LEU A 185 25.05 0.54 -16.65
C LEU A 185 24.02 0.51 -17.81
N ALA A 186 23.93 1.56 -18.63
CA ALA A 186 22.96 1.64 -19.73
C ALA A 186 23.12 0.51 -20.76
N HIS A 187 24.34 -0.01 -20.93
CA HIS A 187 24.62 -1.13 -21.83
C HIS A 187 23.87 -2.41 -21.46
N LEU A 188 23.51 -2.60 -20.17
CA LEU A 188 22.79 -3.80 -19.68
C LEU A 188 21.36 -3.93 -20.22
N VAL A 189 20.80 -2.84 -20.74
CA VAL A 189 19.40 -2.77 -21.20
C VAL A 189 19.26 -2.30 -22.65
N LYS A 190 20.37 -2.14 -23.40
CA LYS A 190 20.36 -1.63 -24.78
C LYS A 190 19.64 -2.55 -25.75
N ASP A 191 19.85 -3.87 -25.62
CA ASP A 191 19.33 -4.86 -26.55
C ASP A 191 18.00 -5.49 -26.11
N LEU A 192 17.42 -5.02 -25.01
CA LEU A 192 16.23 -5.59 -24.38
C LEU A 192 14.96 -4.79 -24.72
N VAL A 193 14.99 -4.02 -25.81
CA VAL A 193 13.87 -3.19 -26.26
C VAL A 193 13.30 -3.73 -27.56
N VAL A 194 12.25 -4.44 -27.40
CA VAL A 194 11.17 -4.53 -28.40
C VAL A 194 9.88 -4.11 -27.74
#